data_feb09f855396f5b36d3719e995a8dbbf
#
_entry.id   feb09f855396f5b36d3719e995a8dbbf
#
_cell.length_a   1.000
_cell.length_b   1.000
_cell.length_c   1.000
_cell.angle_alpha   90.00
_cell.angle_beta   90.00
_cell.angle_gamma   90.00
#
_symmetry.space_group_name_H-M   'P 1'
#
loop_
_entity.id
_entity.type
_entity.pdbx_description
1 polymer ?
#
loop_
_entity_poly.entity_id
_entity_poly.type
_entity_poly.pdbx_seq_one_letter_code
_entity_poly.pdbx_strand_id
1 'polypeptide(L)'
;VGSEMCIRDRITISTTGPIGFIMNALATCAFCCTASFIYKKMHTKKGAVLGLACGVVALTAVMLLWNYLITPLYMTGFSRADVAAMLPTLFLPFNLAKGGMNMAATLLIYPPVVAALRGAGVVPPSQSTQAKKISAGFVLFSLALLATFVVFALVLAGVI
;
A
#
# COMPACT_ATOMS: atom_id res chain seq x y z
N VAL A 1 25.87 -18.91 -9.83
CA VAL A 1 26.18 -18.39 -8.47
C VAL A 1 25.42 -17.09 -8.19
N GLY A 2 25.26 -16.17 -9.16
CA GLY A 2 24.58 -14.89 -8.95
C GLY A 2 23.04 -14.99 -8.88
N SER A 3 22.43 -15.86 -9.67
CA SER A 3 20.96 -16.00 -9.72
C SER A 3 20.36 -16.71 -8.51
N GLU A 4 21.05 -17.69 -7.95
CA GLU A 4 20.61 -18.40 -6.75
C GLU A 4 20.69 -17.51 -5.50
N MET A 5 21.69 -16.63 -5.44
CA MET A 5 21.83 -15.66 -4.37
C MET A 5 20.69 -14.63 -4.38
N CYS A 6 20.29 -14.14 -5.57
CA CYS A 6 19.14 -13.23 -5.70
C CYS A 6 17.80 -13.85 -5.29
N ILE A 7 17.57 -15.13 -5.59
CA ILE A 7 16.34 -15.83 -5.22
C ILE A 7 16.32 -16.14 -3.71
N ARG A 8 17.47 -16.55 -3.17
CA ARG A 8 17.66 -16.82 -1.75
C ARG A 8 17.51 -15.56 -0.90
N ASP A 9 18.05 -14.42 -1.36
CA ASP A 9 17.89 -13.12 -0.70
C ASP A 9 16.45 -12.60 -0.73
N ARG A 10 15.66 -12.98 -1.73
CA ARG A 10 14.24 -12.58 -1.80
C ARG A 10 13.30 -13.47 -1.00
N ILE A 11 13.63 -14.72 -0.80
CA ILE A 11 12.72 -15.68 -0.15
C ILE A 11 13.09 -15.91 1.30
N THR A 12 14.36 -15.88 1.66
CA THR A 12 14.76 -16.30 3.01
C THR A 12 15.39 -15.23 3.87
N ILE A 13 16.13 -14.28 3.31
CA ILE A 13 16.84 -13.30 4.13
C ILE A 13 17.15 -12.07 3.25
N SER A 14 16.26 -11.11 3.17
CA SER A 14 16.78 -9.76 3.07
C SER A 14 17.66 -9.54 4.30
N THR A 15 18.77 -8.87 4.18
CA THR A 15 19.64 -8.47 5.31
C THR A 15 18.88 -7.74 6.42
N THR A 16 17.62 -7.37 6.19
CA THR A 16 16.65 -6.77 7.10
C THR A 16 15.64 -7.78 7.68
N GLY A 17 15.67 -9.07 7.30
CA GLY A 17 14.89 -10.18 7.83
C GLY A 17 13.65 -9.84 8.68
N PRO A 18 13.70 -10.04 9.99
CA PRO A 18 12.56 -9.77 10.88
C PRO A 18 12.20 -8.27 10.97
N ILE A 19 13.16 -7.37 10.81
CA ILE A 19 12.93 -5.91 10.82
C ILE A 19 12.10 -5.50 9.60
N GLY A 20 12.41 -6.04 8.42
CA GLY A 20 11.65 -5.81 7.20
C GLY A 20 10.23 -6.35 7.29
N PHE A 21 10.02 -7.49 7.94
CA PHE A 21 8.70 -8.05 8.20
C PHE A 21 7.87 -7.13 9.11
N ILE A 22 8.41 -6.71 10.25
CA ILE A 22 7.75 -5.80 11.19
C ILE A 22 7.41 -4.48 10.50
N MET A 23 8.33 -3.93 9.71
CA MET A 23 8.15 -2.72 8.92
C MET A 23 6.94 -2.85 7.98
N ASN A 24 6.86 -3.94 7.22
CA ASN A 24 5.73 -4.16 6.30
C ASN A 24 4.42 -4.41 7.04
N ALA A 25 4.44 -5.12 8.15
CA ALA A 25 3.27 -5.35 8.99
C ALA A 25 2.72 -4.02 9.56
N LEU A 26 3.58 -3.17 10.12
CA LEU A 26 3.21 -1.84 10.62
C LEU A 26 2.63 -0.95 9.52
N ALA A 27 3.26 -0.93 8.34
CA ALA A 27 2.77 -0.17 7.20
C ALA A 27 1.38 -0.63 6.76
N THR A 28 1.18 -1.94 6.66
CA THR A 28 -0.11 -2.53 6.27
C THR A 28 -1.18 -2.28 7.34
N CYS A 29 -0.86 -2.42 8.62
CA CYS A 29 -1.78 -2.09 9.71
C CYS A 29 -2.18 -0.62 9.69
N ALA A 30 -1.23 0.30 9.54
CA ALA A 30 -1.51 1.73 9.45
C ALA A 30 -2.45 2.05 8.28
N PHE A 31 -2.19 1.46 7.10
CA PHE A 31 -3.04 1.62 5.93
C PHE A 31 -4.45 1.07 6.16
N CYS A 32 -4.58 -0.18 6.57
CA CYS A 32 -5.86 -0.87 6.74
C CYS A 32 -6.70 -0.25 7.87
N CYS A 33 -6.10 0.05 9.02
CA CYS A 33 -6.81 0.65 10.16
C CYS A 33 -7.36 2.03 9.80
N THR A 34 -6.56 2.88 9.17
CA THR A 34 -6.98 4.22 8.75
C THR A 34 -8.10 4.15 7.72
N ALA A 35 -7.95 3.31 6.68
CA ALA A 35 -8.95 3.13 5.64
C ALA A 35 -10.27 2.58 6.22
N SER A 36 -10.20 1.58 7.10
CA SER A 36 -11.36 0.96 7.73
C SER A 36 -12.09 1.92 8.66
N PHE A 37 -11.38 2.71 9.44
CA PHE A 37 -11.96 3.68 10.35
C PHE A 37 -12.77 4.75 9.61
N ILE A 38 -12.22 5.31 8.54
CA ILE A 38 -12.89 6.31 7.72
C ILE A 38 -14.09 5.70 6.97
N TYR A 39 -13.90 4.50 6.40
CA TYR A 39 -14.98 3.79 5.73
C TYR A 39 -16.14 3.47 6.66
N LYS A 40 -15.86 3.02 7.91
CA LYS A 40 -16.87 2.76 8.94
C LYS A 40 -17.71 4.01 9.25
N LYS A 41 -17.12 5.20 9.18
CA LYS A 41 -17.82 6.46 9.44
C LYS A 41 -18.68 6.93 8.27
N MET A 42 -18.25 6.68 7.04
CA MET A 42 -18.88 7.26 5.85
C MET A 42 -19.76 6.29 5.05
N HIS A 43 -19.51 4.97 5.09
CA HIS A 43 -20.23 3.89 4.39
C HIS A 43 -20.58 4.14 2.92
N THR A 44 -19.82 4.99 2.21
CA THR A 44 -20.04 5.40 0.82
C THR A 44 -18.85 5.03 -0.06
N LYS A 45 -19.06 4.97 -1.39
CA LYS A 45 -17.95 4.77 -2.35
C LYS A 45 -16.91 5.89 -2.27
N LYS A 46 -17.36 7.12 -2.08
CA LYS A 46 -16.47 8.29 -1.86
C LYS A 46 -15.69 8.13 -0.55
N GLY A 47 -16.36 7.64 0.51
CA GLY A 47 -15.71 7.32 1.79
C GLY A 47 -14.65 6.22 1.68
N ALA A 48 -14.85 5.22 0.81
CA ALA A 48 -13.85 4.21 0.55
C ALA A 48 -12.60 4.80 -0.13
N VAL A 49 -12.78 5.61 -1.18
CA VAL A 49 -11.65 6.26 -1.87
C VAL A 49 -10.91 7.22 -0.92
N LEU A 50 -11.65 8.04 -0.17
CA LEU A 50 -11.06 8.96 0.81
C LEU A 50 -10.33 8.20 1.92
N GLY A 51 -10.94 7.14 2.44
CA GLY A 51 -10.33 6.29 3.47
C GLY A 51 -9.02 5.66 3.01
N LEU A 52 -8.99 5.15 1.79
CA LEU A 52 -7.77 4.58 1.20
C LEU A 52 -6.72 5.66 0.93
N ALA A 53 -7.10 6.84 0.46
CA ALA A 53 -6.17 7.95 0.26
C ALA A 53 -5.53 8.40 1.59
N CYS A 54 -6.34 8.55 2.65
CA CYS A 54 -5.83 8.81 4.00
C CYS A 54 -4.96 7.65 4.52
N GLY A 55 -5.30 6.40 4.17
CA GLY A 55 -4.49 5.23 4.46
C GLY A 55 -3.10 5.29 3.81
N VAL A 56 -3.01 5.77 2.57
CA VAL A 56 -1.71 5.98 1.88
C VAL A 56 -0.88 7.02 2.62
N VAL A 57 -1.49 8.13 3.06
CA VAL A 57 -0.79 9.17 3.84
C VAL A 57 -0.30 8.61 5.17
N ALA A 58 -1.14 7.87 5.89
CA ALA A 58 -0.77 7.25 7.17
C ALA A 58 0.36 6.22 7.00
N LEU A 59 0.27 5.35 5.99
CA LEU A 59 1.33 4.41 5.64
C LEU A 59 2.64 5.13 5.37
N THR A 60 2.61 6.18 4.54
CA THR A 60 3.80 6.95 4.18
C THR A 60 4.41 7.62 5.40
N ALA A 61 3.60 8.22 6.28
CA ALA A 61 4.08 8.86 7.51
C ALA A 61 4.75 7.85 8.46
N VAL A 62 4.11 6.70 8.69
CA VAL A 62 4.67 5.62 9.53
C VAL A 62 5.98 5.10 8.94
N MET A 63 6.05 4.93 7.63
CA MET A 63 7.26 4.45 6.96
C MET A 63 8.40 5.46 6.97
N LEU A 64 8.12 6.76 6.82
CA LEU A 64 9.12 7.81 6.95
C LEU A 64 9.68 7.84 8.37
N LEU A 65 8.80 7.75 9.37
CA LEU A 65 9.20 7.69 10.78
C LEU A 65 10.07 6.45 11.07
N TRP A 66 9.65 5.29 10.57
CA TRP A 66 10.41 4.05 10.69
C TRP A 66 11.80 4.17 10.07
N ASN A 67 11.87 4.65 8.83
CA ASN A 67 13.14 4.83 8.14
C ASN A 67 14.06 5.82 8.87
N TYR A 68 13.51 6.89 9.41
CA TYR A 68 14.30 7.86 10.19
C TYR A 68 14.88 7.28 11.48
N LEU A 69 14.08 6.45 12.20
CA LEU A 69 14.47 5.93 13.51
C LEU A 69 15.30 4.64 13.41
N ILE A 70 14.91 3.73 12.54
CA ILE A 70 15.39 2.34 12.52
C ILE A 70 16.45 2.12 11.43
N THR A 71 16.36 2.80 10.27
CA THR A 71 17.32 2.61 9.18
C THR A 71 18.78 2.87 9.62
N PRO A 72 19.11 3.92 10.39
CA PRO A 72 20.48 4.13 10.84
C PRO A 72 21.02 3.05 11.77
N LEU A 73 20.12 2.23 12.35
CA LEU A 73 20.52 1.15 13.28
C LEU A 73 21.03 -0.09 12.57
N TYR A 74 20.56 -0.39 11.37
CA TYR A 74 20.96 -1.58 10.62
C TYR A 74 21.77 -1.28 9.35
N MET A 75 21.74 -0.05 8.85
CA MET A 75 22.59 0.38 7.74
C MET A 75 23.88 1.00 8.30
N THR A 76 24.88 0.15 8.53
CA THR A 76 26.21 0.58 8.95
C THR A 76 26.86 1.43 7.86
N GLY A 77 27.19 2.67 8.17
CA GLY A 77 27.82 3.63 7.25
C GLY A 77 26.97 4.85 6.88
N PHE A 78 25.71 4.90 7.27
CA PHE A 78 24.86 6.08 7.10
C PHE A 78 24.58 6.76 8.43
N SER A 79 24.83 8.07 8.49
CA SER A 79 24.45 8.88 9.65
C SER A 79 22.95 9.20 9.61
N ARG A 80 22.39 9.61 10.76
CA ARG A 80 20.99 10.09 10.80
C ARG A 80 20.75 11.28 9.89
N ALA A 81 21.76 12.11 9.66
CA ALA A 81 21.68 13.25 8.77
C ALA A 81 21.56 12.82 7.31
N ASP A 82 22.33 11.79 6.90
CA ASP A 82 22.27 11.23 5.54
C ASP A 82 20.91 10.60 5.26
N VAL A 83 20.37 9.83 6.22
CA VAL A 83 19.03 9.26 6.11
C VAL A 83 17.96 10.34 6.06
N ALA A 84 18.07 11.40 6.86
CA ALA A 84 17.16 12.53 6.82
C ALA A 84 17.14 13.25 5.46
N ALA A 85 18.29 13.38 4.80
CA ALA A 85 18.39 13.93 3.46
C ALA A 85 17.75 13.03 2.38
N MET A 86 17.79 11.70 2.58
CA MET A 86 17.16 10.72 1.69
C MET A 86 15.64 10.60 1.89
N LEU A 87 15.09 11.03 3.02
CA LEU A 87 13.66 10.92 3.31
C LEU A 87 12.76 11.55 2.22
N PRO A 88 12.97 12.83 1.83
CA PRO A 88 12.10 13.46 0.84
C PRO A 88 12.38 12.98 -0.60
N THR A 89 13.61 12.61 -0.91
CA THR A 89 14.04 12.32 -2.27
C THR A 89 13.85 10.86 -2.67
N LEU A 90 14.05 9.93 -1.75
CA LEU A 90 13.98 8.50 -2.01
C LEU A 90 12.82 7.82 -1.28
N PHE A 91 12.74 7.97 0.04
CA PHE A 91 11.76 7.22 0.84
C PHE A 91 10.33 7.71 0.65
N LEU A 92 10.11 9.01 0.53
CA LEU A 92 8.78 9.57 0.34
C LEU A 92 8.15 9.12 -0.99
N PRO A 93 8.78 9.31 -2.17
CA PRO A 93 8.18 8.90 -3.43
C PRO A 93 8.02 7.37 -3.52
N PHE A 94 8.96 6.60 -2.98
CA PHE A 94 8.87 5.14 -2.94
C PHE A 94 7.67 4.64 -2.11
N ASN A 95 7.47 5.18 -0.90
CA ASN A 95 6.36 4.79 -0.05
C ASN A 95 5.01 5.29 -0.59
N LEU A 96 5.00 6.45 -1.25
CA LEU A 96 3.82 6.96 -1.93
C LEU A 96 3.42 6.06 -3.11
N ALA A 97 4.38 5.63 -3.93
CA ALA A 97 4.14 4.68 -5.02
C ALA A 97 3.58 3.35 -4.48
N LYS A 98 4.22 2.78 -3.45
CA LYS A 98 3.77 1.56 -2.79
C LYS A 98 2.36 1.69 -2.21
N GLY A 99 2.08 2.78 -1.51
CA GLY A 99 0.76 3.07 -0.95
C GLY A 99 -0.29 3.26 -2.03
N GLY A 100 0.03 3.96 -3.11
CA GLY A 100 -0.84 4.16 -4.26
C GLY A 100 -1.17 2.86 -4.99
N MET A 101 -0.20 1.98 -5.18
CA MET A 101 -0.44 0.63 -5.73
C MET A 101 -1.36 -0.18 -4.82
N ASN A 102 -1.16 -0.15 -3.50
CA ASN A 102 -2.03 -0.82 -2.55
C ASN A 102 -3.46 -0.27 -2.59
N MET A 103 -3.61 1.05 -2.69
CA MET A 103 -4.92 1.70 -2.86
C MET A 103 -5.61 1.24 -4.14
N ALA A 104 -4.91 1.27 -5.27
CA ALA A 104 -5.46 0.89 -6.57
C ALA A 104 -5.86 -0.60 -6.60
N ALA A 105 -5.01 -1.48 -6.09
CA ALA A 105 -5.28 -2.91 -5.96
C ALA A 105 -6.50 -3.16 -5.06
N THR A 106 -6.59 -2.46 -3.93
CA THR A 106 -7.74 -2.58 -3.01
C THR A 106 -9.04 -2.14 -3.68
N LEU A 107 -9.03 -1.01 -4.40
CA LEU A 107 -10.20 -0.54 -5.14
C LEU A 107 -10.65 -1.54 -6.22
N LEU A 108 -9.70 -2.21 -6.86
CA LEU A 108 -9.98 -3.18 -7.91
C LEU A 108 -10.56 -4.49 -7.34
N ILE A 109 -9.99 -4.99 -6.24
CA ILE A 109 -10.33 -6.29 -5.64
C ILE A 109 -11.55 -6.18 -4.71
N TYR A 110 -11.77 -5.04 -4.08
CA TYR A 110 -12.85 -4.85 -3.10
C TYR A 110 -14.26 -5.19 -3.62
N PRO A 111 -14.71 -4.72 -4.81
CA PRO A 111 -16.06 -5.02 -5.29
C PRO A 111 -16.33 -6.51 -5.50
N PRO A 112 -15.47 -7.30 -6.19
CA PRO A 112 -15.71 -8.72 -6.36
C PRO A 112 -15.65 -9.50 -5.04
N VAL A 113 -14.74 -9.13 -4.12
CA VAL A 113 -14.65 -9.78 -2.81
C VAL A 113 -15.90 -9.55 -1.98
N VAL A 114 -16.40 -8.32 -1.91
CA VAL A 114 -17.65 -8.02 -1.19
C VAL A 114 -18.85 -8.72 -1.83
N ALA A 115 -18.90 -8.82 -3.14
CA ALA A 115 -19.95 -9.56 -3.83
C ALA A 115 -19.90 -11.05 -3.47
N ALA A 116 -18.73 -11.67 -3.45
CA ALA A 116 -18.53 -13.06 -3.07
C ALA A 116 -18.90 -13.32 -1.60
N LEU A 117 -18.48 -12.44 -0.68
CA LEU A 117 -18.81 -12.55 0.76
C LEU A 117 -20.33 -12.42 1.03
N ARG A 118 -21.01 -11.58 0.27
CA ARG A 118 -22.49 -11.49 0.34
C ARG A 118 -23.16 -12.73 -0.22
N GLY A 119 -22.66 -13.29 -1.31
CA GLY A 119 -23.13 -14.55 -1.85
C GLY A 119 -22.97 -15.72 -0.88
N ALA A 120 -21.92 -15.69 -0.08
CA ALA A 120 -21.63 -16.67 0.97
C ALA A 120 -22.40 -16.42 2.30
N GLY A 121 -23.21 -15.36 2.40
CA GLY A 121 -24.00 -15.03 3.60
C GLY A 121 -23.17 -14.49 4.77
N VAL A 122 -21.90 -14.18 4.58
CA VAL A 122 -20.98 -13.68 5.64
C VAL A 122 -21.18 -12.19 5.93
N VAL A 123 -21.64 -11.43 4.92
CA VAL A 123 -21.90 -9.99 5.05
C VAL A 123 -23.37 -9.72 4.79
N PRO A 124 -24.04 -8.92 5.64
CA PRO A 124 -25.45 -8.61 5.47
C PRO A 124 -25.72 -7.95 4.12
N PRO A 125 -26.91 -8.21 3.51
CA PRO A 125 -27.29 -7.61 2.25
C PRO A 125 -27.27 -6.08 2.37
N SER A 126 -26.77 -5.40 1.34
CA SER A 126 -26.76 -3.93 1.35
C SER A 126 -28.20 -3.41 1.34
N GLN A 127 -28.53 -2.46 2.22
CA GLN A 127 -29.82 -1.78 2.24
C GLN A 127 -30.09 -0.91 0.99
N SER A 128 -29.14 -0.78 0.10
CA SER A 128 -29.36 -0.14 -1.20
C SER A 128 -29.90 -1.17 -2.18
N THR A 129 -31.16 -1.04 -2.54
CA THR A 129 -32.00 -1.85 -3.43
C THR A 129 -31.46 -2.00 -4.88
N GLN A 130 -30.24 -1.66 -5.13
CA GLN A 130 -29.56 -1.92 -6.39
C GLN A 130 -28.27 -2.71 -6.13
N ALA A 131 -28.31 -4.00 -6.48
CA ALA A 131 -27.12 -4.72 -6.89
C ALA A 131 -26.56 -4.01 -8.14
N LYS A 132 -26.01 -2.82 -7.94
CA LYS A 132 -25.49 -1.99 -9.01
C LYS A 132 -24.28 -2.72 -9.56
N LYS A 133 -24.40 -3.28 -10.77
CA LYS A 133 -23.28 -3.77 -11.58
C LYS A 133 -22.05 -2.90 -11.30
N ILE A 134 -20.92 -3.53 -11.05
CA ILE A 134 -19.64 -2.82 -10.89
C ILE A 134 -19.54 -1.89 -12.08
N SER A 135 -19.53 -0.58 -11.83
CA SER A 135 -19.50 0.40 -12.92
C SER A 135 -18.18 0.21 -13.68
N ALA A 136 -18.26 -0.04 -14.98
CA ALA A 136 -17.10 -0.16 -15.85
C ALA A 136 -16.16 1.04 -15.66
N GLY A 137 -16.69 2.24 -15.45
CA GLY A 137 -15.92 3.44 -15.16
C GLY A 137 -15.13 3.36 -13.85
N PHE A 138 -15.64 2.67 -12.81
CA PHE A 138 -14.91 2.48 -11.56
C PHE A 138 -13.74 1.50 -11.73
N VAL A 139 -13.93 0.44 -12.51
CA VAL A 139 -12.86 -0.51 -12.85
C VAL A 139 -11.79 0.16 -13.69
N LEU A 140 -12.19 0.91 -14.73
CA LEU A 140 -11.26 1.67 -15.57
C LEU A 140 -10.46 2.70 -14.76
N PHE A 141 -11.11 3.43 -13.85
CA PHE A 141 -10.43 4.36 -12.94
C PHE A 141 -9.40 3.65 -12.06
N SER A 142 -9.75 2.51 -11.47
CA SER A 142 -8.85 1.73 -10.62
C SER A 142 -7.66 1.16 -11.40
N LEU A 143 -7.89 0.70 -12.64
CA LEU A 143 -6.84 0.23 -13.54
C LEU A 143 -5.91 1.36 -13.98
N ALA A 144 -6.46 2.50 -14.35
CA ALA A 144 -5.67 3.68 -14.71
C ALA A 144 -4.80 4.15 -13.54
N LEU A 145 -5.37 4.17 -12.33
CA LEU A 145 -4.65 4.50 -11.11
C LEU A 145 -3.50 3.50 -10.85
N LEU A 146 -3.78 2.22 -10.99
CA LEU A 146 -2.77 1.16 -10.84
C LEU A 146 -1.64 1.33 -11.87
N ALA A 147 -1.98 1.51 -13.13
CA ALA A 147 -1.02 1.72 -14.20
C ALA A 147 -0.13 2.95 -13.93
N THR A 148 -0.71 4.06 -13.49
CA THR A 148 0.03 5.28 -13.14
C THR A 148 1.04 5.02 -12.04
N PHE A 149 0.66 4.33 -10.96
CA PHE A 149 1.60 4.04 -9.86
C PHE A 149 2.63 2.98 -10.22
N VAL A 150 2.31 2.03 -11.10
CA VAL A 150 3.27 1.06 -11.63
C VAL A 150 4.32 1.78 -12.49
N VAL A 151 3.91 2.64 -13.41
CA VAL A 151 4.84 3.44 -14.23
C VAL A 151 5.70 4.33 -13.34
N PHE A 152 5.10 5.01 -12.36
CA PHE A 152 5.83 5.82 -11.39
C PHE A 152 6.87 5.01 -10.60
N ALA A 153 6.52 3.79 -10.17
CA ALA A 153 7.47 2.90 -9.51
C ALA A 153 8.61 2.44 -10.43
N LEU A 154 8.33 2.18 -11.71
CA LEU A 154 9.34 1.81 -12.71
C LEU A 154 10.31 2.96 -13.00
N VAL A 155 9.81 4.19 -13.09
CA VAL A 155 10.63 5.40 -13.21
C VAL A 155 11.55 5.56 -11.99
N LEU A 156 11.02 5.39 -10.78
CA LEU A 156 11.82 5.45 -9.55
C LEU A 156 12.86 4.33 -9.46
N ALA A 157 12.57 3.18 -10.05
CA ALA A 157 13.51 2.05 -10.11
C ALA A 157 14.57 2.21 -11.22
N GLY A 158 14.50 3.26 -12.04
CA GLY A 158 15.43 3.50 -13.14
C GLY A 158 15.33 2.48 -14.27
N VAL A 159 14.15 1.85 -14.45
CA VAL A 159 13.91 0.86 -15.51
C VAL A 159 13.45 1.55 -16.81
N ILE A 160 12.82 2.71 -16.67
CA ILE A 160 12.34 3.55 -17.78
C ILE A 160 12.86 4.96 -17.57
#